data_40618dc3c9f886102844dfe9f474ac46
#
_entry.id   40618dc3c9f886102844dfe9f474ac46
#
_cell.length_a   1.000
_cell.length_b   1.000
_cell.length_c   1.000
_cell.angle_alpha   90.00
_cell.angle_beta   90.00
_cell.angle_gamma   90.00
#
_symmetry.space_group_name_H-M   'P 1'
#
loop_
_entity.id
_entity.type
_entity.pdbx_description
1 polymer ?
#
loop_
_entity_poly.entity_id
_entity_poly.type
_entity_poly.pdbx_seq_one_letter_code
_entity_poly.pdbx_strand_id
1 'polypeptide(L)'
;MRCQRQATSSTAIRSTALVVVVASLTYLHTRASAYLPISVPQSHHLNSFVGHRSAKFRPPYAVGKDNEQTNEWGIPYHTDLPPLGFNTKRPPKALPNGGRVTLVGSGPGDPDLLTVAAYKLLTSDPDALVVADRLVSPEILALIPGEVKVARKLPGCAELAQEEIYWWCYQGLNQGRHVIRLKIGDPFVFGRGGEEILAFRDFGVEAAVVPGVSSAFSAPLLGGIPVTHRGVAQQVVMCTGYGREGSSPDLIQYHKEQTVVFLMAVGRLRSLCDKLIELAGYPRDTPVAIVEKAGCPEQRTVVGNMMTIADIAEEHKIKPPSVIVVGEVVNALHLEDEKSGMQVSGLLQNYTASS
;
A
#
# COMPACT_ATOMS: atom_id res chain seq x y z
N MET A 1 35.92 31.36 53.73
CA MET A 1 34.98 32.39 54.24
C MET A 1 33.62 31.96 53.77
N ARG A 2 32.83 31.40 54.64
CA ARG A 2 31.61 31.95 55.27
C ARG A 2 30.56 32.34 54.22
N CYS A 3 29.35 31.93 54.25
CA CYS A 3 28.38 31.46 55.26
C CYS A 3 27.10 31.10 54.48
N GLN A 4 26.47 29.97 54.74
CA GLN A 4 25.26 29.81 55.58
C GLN A 4 24.06 30.65 55.10
N ARG A 5 22.93 30.10 54.92
CA ARG A 5 21.86 29.32 55.61
C ARG A 5 20.55 29.84 54.99
N GLN A 6 19.46 29.30 54.90
CA GLN A 6 18.52 28.40 55.59
C GLN A 6 17.29 28.39 54.72
N ALA A 7 16.63 27.32 54.40
CA ALA A 7 15.62 26.55 55.12
C ALA A 7 14.26 27.24 55.28
N THR A 8 13.25 26.39 55.10
CA THR A 8 11.80 26.47 55.43
C THR A 8 10.93 27.01 54.32
N SER A 9 9.80 26.43 53.90
CA SER A 9 8.82 25.54 54.60
C SER A 9 7.87 24.95 53.59
N SER A 10 7.59 23.69 53.68
CA SER A 10 6.34 23.02 53.80
C SER A 10 5.06 23.89 53.76
N THR A 11 4.12 23.66 52.86
CA THR A 11 2.76 23.28 53.20
C THR A 11 1.88 23.18 51.95
N ALA A 12 1.24 22.03 51.79
CA ALA A 12 -0.11 21.77 51.29
C ALA A 12 -0.59 22.37 49.98
N ILE A 13 -0.76 21.49 48.99
CA ILE A 13 -2.00 21.47 48.21
C ILE A 13 -2.40 19.99 48.00
N ARG A 14 -3.20 19.46 48.90
CA ARG A 14 -4.16 18.39 48.64
C ARG A 14 -5.40 19.02 48.04
N SER A 15 -6.07 18.30 47.17
CA SER A 15 -7.45 18.57 46.74
C SER A 15 -7.56 19.29 45.39
N THR A 16 -7.55 18.51 44.32
CA THR A 16 -8.47 18.67 43.17
C THR A 16 -8.26 17.46 42.20
N ALA A 17 -8.69 16.30 42.67
CA ALA A 17 -8.79 15.09 41.84
C ALA A 17 -10.08 14.36 42.21
N LEU A 18 -11.23 14.97 42.03
CA LEU A 18 -12.53 14.31 42.15
C LEU A 18 -13.67 15.13 41.56
N VAL A 19 -13.67 15.44 40.28
CA VAL A 19 -14.89 15.97 39.59
C VAL A 19 -14.91 15.62 38.07
N VAL A 20 -14.38 14.53 37.60
CA VAL A 20 -14.49 14.14 36.17
C VAL A 20 -15.03 12.72 35.94
N VAL A 21 -15.64 12.08 36.93
CA VAL A 21 -16.19 10.70 36.78
C VAL A 21 -17.70 10.58 36.85
N VAL A 22 -18.48 11.66 36.91
CA VAL A 22 -19.96 11.55 37.04
C VAL A 22 -20.74 12.09 35.83
N ALA A 23 -20.10 12.51 34.75
CA ALA A 23 -20.80 13.00 33.55
C ALA A 23 -20.91 12.00 32.37
N SER A 24 -20.49 10.75 32.52
CA SER A 24 -20.49 9.78 31.41
C SER A 24 -21.52 8.65 31.51
N LEU A 25 -22.45 8.69 32.45
CA LEU A 25 -23.40 7.60 32.67
C LEU A 25 -24.88 7.95 32.44
N THR A 26 -25.21 9.12 31.94
CA THR A 26 -26.60 9.52 31.65
C THR A 26 -26.94 9.77 30.20
N TYR A 27 -26.08 9.36 29.24
CA TYR A 27 -26.36 9.55 27.82
C TYR A 27 -26.65 8.24 27.04
N LEU A 28 -26.90 7.15 27.73
CA LEU A 28 -27.08 5.82 27.12
C LEU A 28 -28.49 5.23 27.23
N HIS A 29 -29.53 6.05 27.54
CA HIS A 29 -30.88 5.48 27.76
C HIS A 29 -32.02 6.10 26.95
N THR A 30 -31.77 6.81 25.85
CA THR A 30 -32.86 7.30 24.98
C THR A 30 -32.51 7.26 23.50
N ARG A 31 -32.25 6.08 22.91
CA ARG A 31 -32.42 5.80 21.48
C ARG A 31 -32.46 4.29 21.20
N ALA A 32 -33.41 3.62 21.83
CA ALA A 32 -33.85 2.28 21.42
C ALA A 32 -35.29 2.40 20.92
N SER A 33 -35.50 2.91 19.72
CA SER A 33 -36.75 2.71 18.95
C SER A 33 -36.60 3.39 17.59
N ALA A 34 -36.29 2.63 16.58
CA ALA A 34 -36.63 2.77 15.16
C ALA A 34 -35.64 1.97 14.28
N TYR A 35 -35.60 0.65 14.45
CA TYR A 35 -35.19 -0.21 13.33
C TYR A 35 -36.44 -0.83 12.75
N LEU A 36 -36.99 -0.20 11.73
CA LEU A 36 -37.91 -0.86 10.81
C LEU A 36 -37.07 -1.83 9.95
N PRO A 37 -37.53 -3.07 9.71
CA PRO A 37 -36.84 -4.00 8.82
C PRO A 37 -36.97 -3.46 7.38
N ILE A 38 -35.84 -3.08 6.81
CA ILE A 38 -35.76 -2.82 5.37
C ILE A 38 -35.92 -4.18 4.69
N SER A 39 -37.05 -4.41 4.05
CA SER A 39 -37.24 -5.53 3.14
C SER A 39 -36.25 -5.37 1.98
N VAL A 40 -35.28 -6.28 1.91
CA VAL A 40 -34.38 -6.43 0.79
C VAL A 40 -35.18 -6.97 -0.39
N PRO A 41 -35.27 -6.29 -1.54
CA PRO A 41 -35.82 -6.89 -2.72
C PRO A 41 -34.91 -8.06 -3.13
N GLN A 42 -35.48 -9.25 -3.27
CA GLN A 42 -34.81 -10.35 -3.92
C GLN A 42 -34.54 -9.96 -5.38
N SER A 43 -33.34 -9.54 -5.70
CA SER A 43 -32.88 -9.39 -7.06
C SER A 43 -32.45 -10.75 -7.59
N HIS A 44 -33.36 -11.42 -8.29
CA HIS A 44 -33.03 -12.41 -9.32
C HIS A 44 -32.24 -11.68 -10.40
N HIS A 45 -30.90 -11.76 -10.39
CA HIS A 45 -29.96 -11.54 -11.50
C HIS A 45 -28.53 -11.38 -10.96
N LEU A 46 -27.97 -12.45 -10.41
CA LEU A 46 -26.54 -12.55 -10.12
C LEU A 46 -25.91 -13.87 -10.63
N ASN A 47 -26.57 -14.55 -11.58
CA ASN A 47 -26.09 -15.84 -12.11
C ASN A 47 -25.58 -15.75 -13.55
N SER A 48 -24.85 -14.69 -13.94
CA SER A 48 -24.25 -14.67 -15.30
C SER A 48 -22.79 -14.20 -15.36
N PHE A 49 -22.06 -14.18 -14.23
CA PHE A 49 -20.64 -13.78 -14.23
C PHE A 49 -19.65 -14.92 -13.95
N VAL A 50 -20.11 -16.17 -13.92
CA VAL A 50 -19.23 -17.35 -13.74
C VAL A 50 -19.14 -18.07 -15.07
N GLY A 51 -18.15 -17.75 -15.89
CA GLY A 51 -17.85 -18.53 -17.07
C GLY A 51 -17.16 -17.78 -18.19
N HIS A 52 -15.91 -17.35 -18.00
CA HIS A 52 -14.94 -17.20 -19.10
C HIS A 52 -13.52 -16.99 -18.56
N ARG A 53 -12.96 -18.03 -17.95
CA ARG A 53 -11.50 -18.10 -17.69
C ARG A 53 -10.80 -18.88 -18.82
N SER A 54 -10.88 -18.39 -20.09
CA SER A 54 -9.93 -18.84 -21.13
C SER A 54 -9.91 -17.96 -22.37
N ALA A 55 -10.32 -16.70 -22.30
CA ALA A 55 -10.01 -15.75 -23.37
C ALA A 55 -8.60 -15.22 -23.13
N LYS A 56 -7.67 -15.45 -24.07
CA LYS A 56 -6.36 -14.78 -24.09
C LYS A 56 -6.61 -13.28 -23.98
N PHE A 57 -6.32 -12.70 -22.82
CA PHE A 57 -6.44 -11.28 -22.57
C PHE A 57 -5.63 -10.51 -23.62
N ARG A 58 -6.29 -9.72 -24.45
CA ARG A 58 -5.68 -8.66 -25.26
C ARG A 58 -6.05 -7.35 -24.59
N PRO A 59 -5.07 -6.64 -24.00
CA PRO A 59 -5.33 -5.31 -23.47
C PRO A 59 -5.87 -4.39 -24.57
N PRO A 60 -6.78 -3.46 -24.27
CA PRO A 60 -7.40 -2.57 -25.24
C PRO A 60 -6.43 -1.56 -25.89
N TYR A 61 -5.19 -1.49 -25.45
CA TYR A 61 -4.15 -0.65 -26.04
C TYR A 61 -3.37 -1.45 -27.08
N ALA A 62 -3.63 -1.15 -28.36
CA ALA A 62 -2.88 -1.76 -29.46
C ALA A 62 -1.44 -1.24 -29.49
N VAL A 63 -0.51 -2.19 -29.46
CA VAL A 63 0.93 -1.96 -29.50
C VAL A 63 1.36 -1.60 -30.90
N GLY A 64 1.96 -0.41 -31.08
CA GLY A 64 2.76 -0.09 -32.26
C GLY A 64 4.07 -0.90 -32.22
N LYS A 65 4.50 -1.41 -33.36
CA LYS A 65 5.76 -2.18 -33.48
C LYS A 65 6.93 -1.19 -33.45
N ASP A 66 7.91 -1.48 -32.63
CA ASP A 66 9.33 -1.12 -32.64
C ASP A 66 9.82 -0.46 -31.35
N ASN A 67 10.69 -1.20 -30.61
CA ASN A 67 11.51 -0.76 -29.46
C ASN A 67 10.78 -0.22 -28.21
N GLU A 68 9.58 -0.65 -27.91
CA GLU A 68 8.84 -0.20 -26.73
C GLU A 68 9.37 -0.87 -25.46
N GLN A 69 9.87 -0.07 -24.53
CA GLN A 69 10.15 -0.52 -23.18
C GLN A 69 8.82 -0.81 -22.48
N THR A 70 8.73 -1.93 -21.77
CA THR A 70 7.57 -2.35 -21.01
C THR A 70 7.84 -2.34 -19.52
N ASN A 71 6.77 -2.28 -18.71
CA ASN A 71 6.86 -2.43 -17.26
C ASN A 71 7.07 -3.91 -16.86
N GLU A 72 7.02 -4.21 -15.56
CA GLU A 72 7.19 -5.56 -14.99
C GLU A 72 6.10 -6.56 -15.43
N TRP A 73 5.01 -6.05 -16.02
CA TRP A 73 3.87 -6.82 -16.53
C TRP A 73 3.83 -6.93 -18.05
N GLY A 74 4.87 -6.41 -18.74
CA GLY A 74 4.90 -6.36 -20.21
C GLY A 74 3.99 -5.30 -20.82
N ILE A 75 3.49 -4.34 -20.04
CA ILE A 75 2.65 -3.24 -20.52
C ILE A 75 3.55 -2.13 -21.08
N PRO A 76 3.32 -1.66 -22.32
CA PRO A 76 4.11 -0.58 -22.93
C PRO A 76 3.99 0.73 -22.13
N TYR A 77 5.08 1.47 -22.08
CA TYR A 77 5.09 2.81 -21.49
C TYR A 77 4.59 3.86 -22.49
N HIS A 78 3.86 4.86 -21.99
CA HIS A 78 3.53 6.04 -22.78
C HIS A 78 4.75 6.93 -22.99
N THR A 79 4.87 7.57 -24.16
CA THR A 79 6.02 8.37 -24.58
C THR A 79 5.79 9.87 -24.52
N ASP A 80 4.62 10.33 -24.07
CA ASP A 80 4.29 11.75 -23.96
C ASP A 80 5.07 12.39 -22.83
N LEU A 81 6.22 12.96 -23.16
CA LEU A 81 7.09 13.61 -22.20
C LEU A 81 6.58 15.02 -21.83
N PRO A 82 6.81 15.48 -20.60
CA PRO A 82 6.57 16.87 -20.26
C PRO A 82 7.46 17.78 -21.11
N PRO A 83 6.97 18.98 -21.50
CA PRO A 83 7.78 19.94 -22.20
C PRO A 83 8.94 20.41 -21.32
N LEU A 84 10.06 20.78 -21.96
CA LEU A 84 11.21 21.35 -21.26
C LEU A 84 10.77 22.55 -20.40
N GLY A 85 11.11 22.51 -19.11
CA GLY A 85 10.74 23.55 -18.15
C GLY A 85 9.34 23.41 -17.54
N PHE A 86 8.64 22.27 -17.74
CA PHE A 86 7.44 22.00 -16.96
C PHE A 86 7.78 21.98 -15.47
N ASN A 87 7.04 22.79 -14.71
CA ASN A 87 7.24 22.92 -13.27
C ASN A 87 5.89 22.82 -12.57
N THR A 88 5.74 21.84 -11.70
CA THR A 88 4.50 21.61 -10.93
C THR A 88 4.10 22.78 -10.05
N LYS A 89 5.10 23.53 -9.51
CA LYS A 89 4.86 24.72 -8.67
C LYS A 89 4.47 25.97 -9.46
N ARG A 90 4.57 25.93 -10.79
CA ARG A 90 4.21 27.02 -11.71
C ARG A 90 3.58 26.44 -12.97
N PRO A 91 2.34 25.92 -12.87
CA PRO A 91 1.67 25.38 -14.04
C PRO A 91 1.55 26.44 -15.13
N PRO A 92 1.61 26.05 -16.43
CA PRO A 92 1.67 26.99 -17.54
C PRO A 92 0.45 27.91 -17.68
N LYS A 93 -0.71 27.47 -17.19
CA LYS A 93 -1.99 28.20 -17.22
C LYS A 93 -2.85 27.84 -16.01
N ALA A 94 -3.72 28.77 -15.62
CA ALA A 94 -4.84 28.43 -14.74
C ALA A 94 -5.70 27.34 -15.40
N LEU A 95 -6.08 26.32 -14.64
CA LEU A 95 -6.96 25.26 -15.14
C LEU A 95 -8.36 25.80 -15.41
N PRO A 96 -9.03 25.39 -16.49
CA PRO A 96 -10.43 25.71 -16.71
C PRO A 96 -11.30 25.10 -15.61
N ASN A 97 -12.41 25.72 -15.29
CA ASN A 97 -13.35 25.20 -14.32
C ASN A 97 -13.89 23.84 -14.79
N GLY A 98 -13.87 22.82 -13.91
CA GLY A 98 -14.54 21.54 -14.12
C GLY A 98 -13.66 20.31 -14.06
N GLY A 99 -12.34 20.39 -14.22
CA GLY A 99 -11.44 19.25 -14.01
C GLY A 99 -11.40 18.86 -12.53
N ARG A 100 -11.43 17.57 -12.25
CA ARG A 100 -11.32 17.03 -10.88
C ARG A 100 -10.28 15.92 -10.83
N VAL A 101 -9.64 15.73 -9.68
CA VAL A 101 -8.67 14.66 -9.46
C VAL A 101 -9.05 13.83 -8.24
N THR A 102 -8.89 12.52 -8.36
CA THR A 102 -9.08 11.58 -7.25
C THR A 102 -7.87 10.66 -7.17
N LEU A 103 -7.19 10.64 -6.02
CA LEU A 103 -6.19 9.62 -5.70
C LEU A 103 -6.93 8.35 -5.27
N VAL A 104 -6.60 7.23 -5.89
CA VAL A 104 -7.27 5.95 -5.63
C VAL A 104 -6.23 4.89 -5.34
N GLY A 105 -6.39 4.20 -4.20
CA GLY A 105 -5.58 3.01 -3.89
C GLY A 105 -6.10 1.80 -4.64
N SER A 106 -5.20 1.11 -5.34
CA SER A 106 -5.52 -0.11 -6.09
C SER A 106 -5.44 -1.39 -5.27
N GLY A 107 -5.09 -1.30 -3.99
CA GLY A 107 -4.80 -2.51 -3.22
C GLY A 107 -3.52 -3.23 -3.68
N PRO A 108 -3.30 -4.49 -3.26
CA PRO A 108 -2.05 -5.21 -3.51
C PRO A 108 -1.91 -5.76 -4.92
N GLY A 109 -3.02 -5.97 -5.66
CA GLY A 109 -2.98 -6.50 -7.02
C GLY A 109 -4.24 -7.26 -7.44
N ASP A 110 -4.94 -7.90 -6.51
CA ASP A 110 -6.20 -8.61 -6.76
C ASP A 110 -7.36 -7.61 -6.91
N PRO A 111 -8.14 -7.67 -8.00
CA PRO A 111 -9.35 -6.86 -8.17
C PRO A 111 -10.38 -7.01 -7.04
N ASP A 112 -10.50 -8.18 -6.44
CA ASP A 112 -11.43 -8.44 -5.33
C ASP A 112 -11.01 -7.74 -4.03
N LEU A 113 -9.77 -7.25 -3.97
CA LEU A 113 -9.24 -6.44 -2.86
C LEU A 113 -9.34 -4.93 -3.10
N LEU A 114 -9.98 -4.50 -4.19
CA LEU A 114 -10.37 -3.11 -4.36
C LEU A 114 -11.43 -2.74 -3.32
N THR A 115 -11.33 -1.52 -2.80
CA THR A 115 -12.49 -0.99 -2.07
C THR A 115 -13.66 -0.79 -3.04
N VAL A 116 -14.89 -0.93 -2.57
CA VAL A 116 -16.09 -0.70 -3.40
C VAL A 116 -16.08 0.70 -4.04
N ALA A 117 -15.53 1.69 -3.33
CA ALA A 117 -15.38 3.04 -3.87
C ALA A 117 -14.37 3.10 -5.02
N ALA A 118 -13.21 2.45 -4.87
CA ALA A 118 -12.21 2.36 -5.93
C ALA A 118 -12.76 1.64 -7.16
N TYR A 119 -13.39 0.47 -6.97
CA TYR A 119 -14.00 -0.30 -8.07
C TYR A 119 -15.01 0.53 -8.84
N LYS A 120 -15.95 1.20 -8.15
CA LYS A 120 -16.96 2.06 -8.81
C LYS A 120 -16.33 3.18 -9.62
N LEU A 121 -15.30 3.86 -9.07
CA LEU A 121 -14.61 4.95 -9.78
C LEU A 121 -13.87 4.46 -11.03
N LEU A 122 -13.23 3.30 -10.95
CA LEU A 122 -12.43 2.76 -12.06
C LEU A 122 -13.29 2.23 -13.20
N THR A 123 -14.52 1.78 -12.91
CA THR A 123 -15.38 1.09 -13.90
C THR A 123 -16.51 1.93 -14.47
N SER A 124 -16.83 3.11 -13.87
CA SER A 124 -18.05 3.85 -14.20
C SER A 124 -17.88 5.00 -15.19
N ASP A 125 -16.67 5.50 -15.40
CA ASP A 125 -16.44 6.72 -16.20
C ASP A 125 -15.45 6.43 -17.35
N PRO A 126 -15.97 6.14 -18.57
CA PRO A 126 -15.10 5.87 -19.73
C PRO A 126 -14.34 7.13 -20.23
N ASP A 127 -14.76 8.33 -19.85
CA ASP A 127 -14.11 9.58 -20.22
C ASP A 127 -13.03 10.01 -19.23
N ALA A 128 -12.92 9.32 -18.08
CA ALA A 128 -11.87 9.57 -17.12
C ALA A 128 -10.48 9.27 -17.71
N LEU A 129 -9.49 10.05 -17.30
CA LEU A 129 -8.08 9.73 -17.54
C LEU A 129 -7.52 9.03 -16.31
N VAL A 130 -7.14 7.78 -16.43
CA VAL A 130 -6.47 7.05 -15.36
C VAL A 130 -4.96 7.13 -15.54
N VAL A 131 -4.27 7.69 -14.54
CA VAL A 131 -2.82 7.76 -14.48
C VAL A 131 -2.33 6.79 -13.39
N ALA A 132 -1.81 5.65 -13.79
CA ALA A 132 -1.48 4.53 -12.92
C ALA A 132 0.01 4.44 -12.57
N ASP A 133 0.31 4.01 -11.36
CA ASP A 133 1.66 3.58 -10.98
C ASP A 133 2.06 2.34 -11.80
N ARG A 134 3.35 2.21 -12.10
CA ARG A 134 3.89 1.11 -12.91
C ARG A 134 3.66 -0.30 -12.33
N LEU A 135 3.42 -0.41 -11.02
CA LEU A 135 3.25 -1.69 -10.32
C LEU A 135 1.77 -2.07 -10.10
N VAL A 136 0.82 -1.28 -10.60
CA VAL A 136 -0.59 -1.68 -10.62
C VAL A 136 -0.74 -2.90 -11.53
N SER A 137 -1.45 -3.92 -11.06
CA SER A 137 -1.57 -5.20 -11.76
C SER A 137 -2.38 -5.09 -13.06
N PRO A 138 -2.08 -5.95 -14.06
CA PRO A 138 -2.84 -6.00 -15.31
C PRO A 138 -4.33 -6.26 -15.10
N GLU A 139 -4.67 -7.09 -14.11
CA GLU A 139 -6.04 -7.46 -13.78
C GLU A 139 -6.86 -6.24 -13.37
N ILE A 140 -6.26 -5.35 -12.58
CA ILE A 140 -6.92 -4.08 -12.18
C ILE A 140 -6.99 -3.12 -13.36
N LEU A 141 -5.92 -2.98 -14.15
CA LEU A 141 -5.94 -2.11 -15.34
C LEU A 141 -6.99 -2.56 -16.37
N ALA A 142 -7.25 -3.86 -16.45
CA ALA A 142 -8.25 -4.44 -17.34
C ALA A 142 -9.70 -4.07 -17.00
N LEU A 143 -9.97 -3.63 -15.76
CA LEU A 143 -11.29 -3.17 -15.35
C LEU A 143 -11.65 -1.78 -15.90
N ILE A 144 -10.65 -1.02 -16.36
CA ILE A 144 -10.79 0.39 -16.71
C ILE A 144 -11.28 0.51 -18.16
N PRO A 145 -12.48 1.07 -18.41
CA PRO A 145 -13.03 1.19 -19.75
C PRO A 145 -12.41 2.35 -20.56
N GLY A 146 -11.76 3.29 -19.88
CA GLY A 146 -11.24 4.53 -20.46
C GLY A 146 -9.74 4.51 -20.74
N GLU A 147 -9.19 5.72 -20.96
CA GLU A 147 -7.77 5.92 -21.21
C GLU A 147 -6.92 5.67 -19.95
N VAL A 148 -5.88 4.85 -20.09
CA VAL A 148 -4.92 4.55 -19.02
C VAL A 148 -3.53 4.97 -19.45
N LYS A 149 -2.84 5.77 -18.63
CA LYS A 149 -1.40 6.06 -18.75
C LYS A 149 -0.65 5.42 -17.60
N VAL A 150 0.35 4.59 -17.91
CA VAL A 150 1.16 3.87 -16.90
C VAL A 150 2.53 4.53 -16.77
N ALA A 151 2.91 4.88 -15.53
CA ALA A 151 4.18 5.53 -15.23
C ALA A 151 5.37 4.65 -15.60
N ARG A 152 6.45 5.27 -16.12
CA ARG A 152 7.68 4.58 -16.50
C ARG A 152 8.61 4.32 -15.31
N LYS A 153 9.48 3.33 -15.48
CA LYS A 153 10.65 3.17 -14.61
C LYS A 153 11.82 3.93 -15.24
N LEU A 154 12.21 5.04 -14.60
CA LEU A 154 13.41 5.78 -14.96
C LEU A 154 14.48 5.49 -13.90
N PRO A 155 15.44 4.56 -14.16
CA PRO A 155 16.49 4.24 -13.21
C PRO A 155 17.30 5.48 -12.82
N GLY A 156 17.41 5.75 -11.52
CA GLY A 156 18.13 6.93 -11.00
C GLY A 156 17.41 8.28 -11.15
N CYS A 157 16.21 8.32 -11.77
CA CYS A 157 15.47 9.55 -12.08
C CYS A 157 14.02 9.48 -11.57
N ALA A 158 13.81 9.12 -10.30
CA ALA A 158 12.48 9.03 -9.70
C ALA A 158 11.68 10.35 -9.78
N GLU A 159 12.36 11.48 -9.76
CA GLU A 159 11.75 12.82 -9.88
C GLU A 159 11.20 13.06 -11.29
N LEU A 160 11.94 12.68 -12.34
CA LEU A 160 11.46 12.82 -13.72
C LEU A 160 10.21 11.96 -13.98
N ALA A 161 10.17 10.75 -13.42
CA ALA A 161 8.97 9.91 -13.51
C ALA A 161 7.77 10.55 -12.80
N GLN A 162 8.00 11.25 -11.69
CA GLN A 162 6.95 11.97 -10.98
C GLN A 162 6.49 13.22 -11.76
N GLU A 163 7.39 13.94 -12.40
CA GLU A 163 7.06 15.08 -13.28
C GLU A 163 6.21 14.65 -14.47
N GLU A 164 6.49 13.49 -15.07
CA GLU A 164 5.69 12.90 -16.14
C GLU A 164 4.25 12.60 -15.67
N ILE A 165 4.09 12.01 -14.49
CA ILE A 165 2.78 11.78 -13.87
C ILE A 165 2.03 13.09 -13.69
N TYR A 166 2.66 14.11 -13.14
CA TYR A 166 2.04 15.42 -12.94
C TYR A 166 1.66 16.08 -14.26
N TRP A 167 2.49 15.93 -15.29
CA TRP A 167 2.19 16.45 -16.62
C TRP A 167 0.93 15.81 -17.21
N TRP A 168 0.80 14.50 -17.14
CA TRP A 168 -0.40 13.82 -17.64
C TRP A 168 -1.66 14.21 -16.84
N CYS A 169 -1.53 14.30 -15.53
CA CYS A 169 -2.63 14.77 -14.69
C CYS A 169 -3.03 16.22 -15.04
N TYR A 170 -2.05 17.10 -15.22
CA TYR A 170 -2.29 18.47 -15.63
C TYR A 170 -3.00 18.55 -16.99
N GLN A 171 -2.57 17.77 -17.97
CA GLN A 171 -3.23 17.71 -19.29
C GLN A 171 -4.69 17.30 -19.18
N GLY A 172 -5.00 16.23 -18.43
CA GLY A 172 -6.37 15.79 -18.21
C GLY A 172 -7.24 16.82 -17.51
N LEU A 173 -6.70 17.45 -16.46
CA LEU A 173 -7.39 18.52 -15.74
C LEU A 173 -7.65 19.75 -16.64
N ASN A 174 -6.68 20.13 -17.48
CA ASN A 174 -6.82 21.25 -18.43
C ASN A 174 -7.87 20.98 -19.53
N GLN A 175 -8.15 19.70 -19.80
CA GLN A 175 -9.23 19.26 -20.70
C GLN A 175 -10.59 19.16 -20.00
N GLY A 176 -10.67 19.48 -18.69
CA GLY A 176 -11.89 19.38 -17.89
C GLY A 176 -12.26 17.94 -17.51
N ARG A 177 -11.36 16.98 -17.70
CA ARG A 177 -11.62 15.55 -17.43
C ARG A 177 -11.57 15.24 -15.93
N HIS A 178 -12.18 14.14 -15.54
CA HIS A 178 -11.89 13.49 -14.27
C HIS A 178 -10.56 12.72 -14.39
N VAL A 179 -9.57 13.13 -13.62
CA VAL A 179 -8.28 12.44 -13.52
C VAL A 179 -8.31 11.50 -12.32
N ILE A 180 -8.13 10.21 -12.57
CA ILE A 180 -7.99 9.19 -11.53
C ILE A 180 -6.51 8.85 -11.41
N ARG A 181 -5.89 9.26 -10.32
CA ARG A 181 -4.50 8.91 -10.00
C ARG A 181 -4.49 7.58 -9.26
N LEU A 182 -4.21 6.48 -9.97
CA LEU A 182 -4.27 5.12 -9.45
C LEU A 182 -2.91 4.70 -8.88
N LYS A 183 -2.88 4.37 -7.60
CA LYS A 183 -1.67 4.09 -6.82
C LYS A 183 -1.71 2.66 -6.26
N ILE A 184 -0.59 1.95 -6.31
CA ILE A 184 -0.50 0.62 -5.70
C ILE A 184 -0.70 0.70 -4.18
N GLY A 185 -1.42 -0.26 -3.60
CA GLY A 185 -1.71 -0.31 -2.17
C GLY A 185 -2.62 0.82 -1.72
N ASP A 186 -2.22 1.52 -0.67
CA ASP A 186 -2.88 2.73 -0.16
C ASP A 186 -2.10 3.99 -0.56
N PRO A 187 -2.77 5.07 -1.00
CA PRO A 187 -2.11 6.28 -1.48
C PRO A 187 -1.16 6.95 -0.47
N PHE A 188 -1.41 6.78 0.83
CA PHE A 188 -0.65 7.44 1.90
C PHE A 188 0.38 6.54 2.59
N VAL A 189 0.43 5.25 2.23
CA VAL A 189 1.43 4.32 2.78
C VAL A 189 2.62 4.24 1.82
N PHE A 190 3.65 5.05 2.06
CA PHE A 190 4.86 5.19 1.23
C PHE A 190 4.61 5.47 -0.26
N GLY A 191 3.39 5.86 -0.62
CA GLY A 191 2.94 6.11 -1.98
C GLY A 191 3.10 7.55 -2.46
N ARG A 192 3.69 8.45 -1.68
CA ARG A 192 3.85 9.89 -1.98
C ARG A 192 2.51 10.64 -2.20
N GLY A 193 1.36 10.06 -1.81
CA GLY A 193 0.05 10.67 -2.04
C GLY A 193 -0.10 12.06 -1.42
N GLY A 194 0.53 12.31 -0.26
CA GLY A 194 0.55 13.65 0.35
C GLY A 194 1.28 14.68 -0.51
N GLU A 195 2.42 14.30 -1.12
CA GLU A 195 3.16 15.17 -2.06
C GLU A 195 2.32 15.46 -3.32
N GLU A 196 1.63 14.45 -3.85
CA GLU A 196 0.76 14.59 -5.02
C GLU A 196 -0.42 15.54 -4.74
N ILE A 197 -1.04 15.47 -3.56
CA ILE A 197 -2.11 16.42 -3.17
C ILE A 197 -1.58 17.86 -3.16
N LEU A 198 -0.40 18.09 -2.60
CA LEU A 198 0.19 19.43 -2.58
C LEU A 198 0.45 19.94 -4.02
N ALA A 199 0.95 19.07 -4.90
CA ALA A 199 1.14 19.43 -6.31
C ALA A 199 -0.18 19.75 -7.01
N PHE A 200 -1.27 19.03 -6.73
CA PHE A 200 -2.59 19.33 -7.30
C PHE A 200 -3.17 20.66 -6.77
N ARG A 201 -2.90 21.00 -5.51
CA ARG A 201 -3.23 22.31 -4.95
C ARG A 201 -2.49 23.43 -5.66
N ASP A 202 -1.23 23.22 -6.02
CA ASP A 202 -0.46 24.17 -6.85
C ASP A 202 -1.08 24.35 -8.25
N PHE A 203 -1.81 23.35 -8.77
CA PHE A 203 -2.63 23.45 -9.99
C PHE A 203 -3.99 24.12 -9.74
N GLY A 204 -4.33 24.47 -8.50
CA GLY A 204 -5.62 25.04 -8.13
C GLY A 204 -6.75 24.02 -7.99
N VAL A 205 -6.43 22.74 -7.80
CA VAL A 205 -7.42 21.65 -7.67
C VAL A 205 -7.26 20.94 -6.33
N GLU A 206 -8.36 20.81 -5.58
CA GLU A 206 -8.39 19.98 -4.38
C GLU A 206 -8.66 18.53 -4.77
N ALA A 207 -7.79 17.62 -4.34
CA ALA A 207 -7.87 16.20 -4.67
C ALA A 207 -8.74 15.45 -3.66
N ALA A 208 -9.69 14.65 -4.14
CA ALA A 208 -10.32 13.62 -3.33
C ALA A 208 -9.37 12.42 -3.16
N VAL A 209 -9.55 11.65 -2.09
CA VAL A 209 -8.74 10.45 -1.82
C VAL A 209 -9.64 9.28 -1.50
N VAL A 210 -9.39 8.14 -2.15
CA VAL A 210 -10.05 6.86 -1.89
C VAL A 210 -8.99 5.89 -1.37
N PRO A 211 -9.17 5.33 -0.16
CA PRO A 211 -8.21 4.41 0.42
C PRO A 211 -8.11 3.11 -0.38
N GLY A 212 -6.97 2.46 -0.30
CA GLY A 212 -6.74 1.11 -0.78
C GLY A 212 -6.23 0.20 0.31
N VAL A 213 -6.34 -1.12 0.11
CA VAL A 213 -5.77 -2.11 1.01
C VAL A 213 -4.24 -2.08 0.88
N SER A 214 -3.54 -1.67 1.94
CA SER A 214 -2.08 -1.60 1.93
C SER A 214 -1.45 -2.99 1.88
N SER A 215 -0.47 -3.18 0.99
CA SER A 215 0.33 -4.41 0.94
C SER A 215 1.11 -4.68 2.24
N ALA A 216 1.34 -3.67 3.08
CA ALA A 216 1.97 -3.87 4.38
C ALA A 216 1.15 -4.81 5.30
N PHE A 217 -0.16 -4.87 5.12
CA PHE A 217 -1.05 -5.77 5.87
C PHE A 217 -1.55 -6.93 5.02
N SER A 218 -1.91 -6.69 3.76
CA SER A 218 -2.46 -7.73 2.92
C SER A 218 -1.42 -8.77 2.47
N ALA A 219 -0.19 -8.37 2.20
CA ALA A 219 0.83 -9.32 1.76
C ALA A 219 1.18 -10.36 2.85
N PRO A 220 1.45 -9.97 4.12
CA PRO A 220 1.60 -10.96 5.19
C PRO A 220 0.39 -11.87 5.32
N LEU A 221 -0.84 -11.32 5.34
CA LEU A 221 -2.07 -12.11 5.44
C LEU A 221 -2.17 -13.12 4.30
N LEU A 222 -1.95 -12.70 3.05
CA LEU A 222 -1.98 -13.57 1.88
C LEU A 222 -0.84 -14.61 1.88
N GLY A 223 0.27 -14.33 2.57
CA GLY A 223 1.36 -15.25 2.85
C GLY A 223 1.10 -16.16 4.05
N GLY A 224 -0.08 -16.09 4.70
CA GLY A 224 -0.39 -16.90 5.88
C GLY A 224 0.29 -16.40 7.17
N ILE A 225 0.70 -15.13 7.23
CA ILE A 225 1.46 -14.56 8.35
C ILE A 225 0.61 -13.49 9.05
N PRO A 226 0.18 -13.71 10.29
CA PRO A 226 -0.50 -12.68 11.07
C PRO A 226 0.51 -11.60 11.52
N VAL A 227 0.29 -10.34 11.19
CA VAL A 227 1.21 -9.26 11.64
C VAL A 227 1.12 -8.98 13.14
N THR A 228 0.05 -9.41 13.81
CA THR A 228 -0.10 -9.42 15.26
C THR A 228 -0.60 -10.77 15.72
N HIS A 229 -0.09 -11.26 16.85
CA HIS A 229 -0.55 -12.51 17.44
C HIS A 229 -0.39 -12.46 18.96
N ARG A 230 -1.46 -12.83 19.71
CA ARG A 230 -1.41 -12.81 21.16
C ARG A 230 -0.30 -13.73 21.69
N GLY A 231 0.57 -13.19 22.53
CA GLY A 231 1.71 -13.92 23.10
C GLY A 231 2.93 -14.04 22.16
N VAL A 232 2.86 -13.52 20.93
CA VAL A 232 3.97 -13.54 19.97
C VAL A 232 4.36 -12.11 19.58
N ALA A 233 3.41 -11.29 19.07
CA ALA A 233 3.69 -9.92 18.68
C ALA A 233 2.53 -9.00 19.03
N GLN A 234 2.83 -7.95 19.81
CA GLN A 234 1.89 -6.92 20.24
C GLN A 234 2.06 -5.60 19.48
N GLN A 235 3.11 -5.49 18.68
CA GLN A 235 3.47 -4.27 17.95
C GLN A 235 3.76 -4.59 16.49
N VAL A 236 3.33 -3.68 15.61
CA VAL A 236 3.67 -3.72 14.18
C VAL A 236 4.31 -2.40 13.79
N VAL A 237 5.50 -2.47 13.21
CA VAL A 237 6.20 -1.31 12.65
C VAL A 237 6.31 -1.47 11.15
N MET A 238 5.91 -0.45 10.41
CA MET A 238 6.07 -0.39 8.96
C MET A 238 7.25 0.50 8.59
N CYS A 239 8.16 -0.04 7.78
CA CYS A 239 9.35 0.66 7.33
C CYS A 239 9.48 0.62 5.82
N THR A 240 10.22 1.58 5.25
CA THR A 240 10.67 1.52 3.86
C THR A 240 12.13 1.06 3.80
N GLY A 241 12.48 0.30 2.75
CA GLY A 241 13.89 -0.05 2.49
C GLY A 241 14.71 1.08 1.87
N TYR A 242 14.06 2.16 1.43
CA TYR A 242 14.69 3.33 0.83
C TYR A 242 14.24 4.60 1.55
N GLY A 243 15.19 5.33 2.12
CA GLY A 243 14.98 6.69 2.57
C GLY A 243 15.09 7.70 1.42
N ARG A 244 15.00 8.98 1.77
CA ARG A 244 15.16 10.09 0.82
C ARG A 244 16.55 10.01 0.15
N GLU A 245 16.59 10.30 -1.16
CA GLU A 245 17.83 10.28 -1.98
C GLU A 245 18.58 8.94 -1.95
N GLY A 246 17.85 7.83 -1.72
CA GLY A 246 18.43 6.49 -1.66
C GLY A 246 19.19 6.18 -0.35
N SER A 247 19.08 7.02 0.66
CA SER A 247 19.63 6.75 2.00
C SER A 247 19.04 5.49 2.62
N SER A 248 19.72 4.94 3.62
CA SER A 248 19.10 3.94 4.51
C SER A 248 18.24 4.68 5.53
N PRO A 249 16.99 4.29 5.75
CA PRO A 249 16.21 4.83 6.87
C PRO A 249 16.82 4.41 8.20
N ASP A 250 16.45 5.13 9.28
CA ASP A 250 16.80 4.73 10.63
C ASP A 250 16.28 3.31 10.92
N LEU A 251 17.13 2.50 11.53
CA LEU A 251 16.79 1.12 11.84
C LEU A 251 15.97 1.04 13.12
N ILE A 252 14.92 0.24 13.08
CA ILE A 252 14.13 -0.10 14.27
C ILE A 252 14.92 -1.11 15.10
N GLN A 253 15.16 -0.78 16.37
CA GLN A 253 15.83 -1.70 17.31
C GLN A 253 14.99 -2.95 17.54
N TYR A 254 15.66 -4.07 17.73
CA TYR A 254 15.01 -5.34 17.98
C TYR A 254 14.14 -5.31 19.24
N HIS A 255 12.95 -5.82 19.10
CA HIS A 255 12.06 -6.13 20.23
C HIS A 255 11.34 -7.46 19.95
N LYS A 256 11.40 -8.37 20.93
CA LYS A 256 10.91 -9.75 20.75
C LYS A 256 9.44 -9.85 20.32
N GLU A 257 8.59 -8.99 20.88
CA GLU A 257 7.13 -9.00 20.61
C GLU A 257 6.72 -7.97 19.54
N GLN A 258 7.61 -7.74 18.56
CA GLN A 258 7.39 -6.78 17.48
C GLN A 258 7.51 -7.46 16.13
N THR A 259 6.57 -7.16 15.25
CA THR A 259 6.67 -7.44 13.83
C THR A 259 7.15 -6.21 13.09
N VAL A 260 8.13 -6.36 12.22
CA VAL A 260 8.54 -5.29 11.31
C VAL A 260 8.23 -5.68 9.87
N VAL A 261 7.50 -4.80 9.19
CA VAL A 261 7.12 -4.98 7.79
C VAL A 261 7.88 -3.97 6.94
N PHE A 262 8.74 -4.46 6.05
CA PHE A 262 9.50 -3.60 5.14
C PHE A 262 8.87 -3.60 3.75
N LEU A 263 8.59 -2.40 3.25
CA LEU A 263 8.21 -2.15 1.86
C LEU A 263 9.41 -1.66 1.07
N MET A 264 9.45 -1.95 -0.23
CA MET A 264 10.52 -1.49 -1.15
C MET A 264 11.94 -1.86 -0.71
N ALA A 265 12.14 -3.01 -0.04
CA ALA A 265 13.41 -3.37 0.56
C ALA A 265 14.14 -4.54 -0.13
N VAL A 266 13.45 -5.33 -0.98
CA VAL A 266 14.00 -6.57 -1.55
C VAL A 266 15.28 -6.37 -2.35
N GLY A 267 15.42 -5.25 -3.04
CA GLY A 267 16.66 -4.93 -3.80
C GLY A 267 17.90 -4.66 -2.92
N ARG A 268 17.73 -4.54 -1.60
CA ARG A 268 18.82 -4.32 -0.62
C ARG A 268 18.76 -5.32 0.53
N LEU A 269 18.12 -6.47 0.31
CA LEU A 269 17.79 -7.42 1.35
C LEU A 269 19.01 -7.84 2.19
N ARG A 270 20.11 -8.25 1.55
CA ARG A 270 21.34 -8.67 2.24
C ARG A 270 21.87 -7.56 3.15
N SER A 271 22.06 -6.37 2.60
CA SER A 271 22.53 -5.22 3.38
C SER A 271 21.55 -4.82 4.47
N LEU A 272 20.25 -5.02 4.29
CA LEU A 272 19.24 -4.78 5.32
C LEU A 272 19.41 -5.78 6.47
N CYS A 273 19.52 -7.08 6.18
CA CYS A 273 19.72 -8.11 7.19
C CYS A 273 21.02 -7.89 7.98
N ASP A 274 22.13 -7.61 7.29
CA ASP A 274 23.42 -7.33 7.93
C ASP A 274 23.29 -6.15 8.92
N LYS A 275 22.69 -5.05 8.49
CA LYS A 275 22.49 -3.87 9.34
C LYS A 275 21.54 -4.12 10.50
N LEU A 276 20.47 -4.89 10.32
CA LEU A 276 19.55 -5.26 11.40
C LEU A 276 20.27 -6.08 12.47
N ILE A 277 21.13 -7.01 12.07
CA ILE A 277 21.96 -7.79 13.00
C ILE A 277 22.98 -6.90 13.71
N GLU A 278 23.79 -6.15 12.95
CA GLU A 278 24.98 -5.47 13.47
C GLU A 278 24.65 -4.17 14.23
N LEU A 279 23.63 -3.44 13.78
CA LEU A 279 23.32 -2.08 14.29
C LEU A 279 22.03 -2.00 15.09
N ALA A 280 21.07 -2.93 14.84
CA ALA A 280 19.77 -2.90 15.50
C ALA A 280 19.54 -4.07 16.46
N GLY A 281 20.52 -4.95 16.64
CA GLY A 281 20.53 -6.00 17.66
C GLY A 281 19.61 -7.19 17.37
N TYR A 282 19.23 -7.43 16.10
CA TYR A 282 18.41 -8.58 15.76
C TYR A 282 19.19 -9.91 15.90
N PRO A 283 18.63 -10.91 16.59
CA PRO A 283 19.16 -12.25 16.58
C PRO A 283 19.32 -12.80 15.15
N ARG A 284 20.39 -13.57 14.93
CA ARG A 284 20.68 -14.13 13.59
C ARG A 284 19.63 -15.13 13.10
N ASP A 285 18.94 -15.77 14.00
CA ASP A 285 17.87 -16.74 13.78
C ASP A 285 16.48 -16.11 13.73
N THR A 286 16.36 -14.78 13.89
CA THR A 286 15.06 -14.08 13.78
C THR A 286 14.37 -14.47 12.46
N PRO A 287 13.11 -14.98 12.51
CA PRO A 287 12.40 -15.40 11.32
C PRO A 287 12.11 -14.24 10.37
N VAL A 288 12.23 -14.52 9.07
CA VAL A 288 11.96 -13.57 8.00
C VAL A 288 11.18 -14.25 6.89
N ALA A 289 10.14 -13.60 6.39
CA ALA A 289 9.42 -14.04 5.21
C ALA A 289 9.39 -12.94 4.16
N ILE A 290 9.29 -13.33 2.89
CA ILE A 290 9.08 -12.43 1.76
C ILE A 290 7.88 -12.90 0.97
N VAL A 291 6.91 -12.01 0.78
CA VAL A 291 5.74 -12.23 -0.07
C VAL A 291 5.89 -11.39 -1.33
N GLU A 292 6.09 -12.05 -2.46
CA GLU A 292 6.21 -11.44 -3.78
C GLU A 292 4.86 -11.43 -4.48
N LYS A 293 4.52 -10.35 -5.19
CA LYS A 293 3.31 -10.18 -5.99
C LYS A 293 2.02 -10.57 -5.24
N ALA A 294 1.92 -10.15 -3.98
CA ALA A 294 0.79 -10.46 -3.13
C ALA A 294 -0.54 -10.08 -3.80
N GLY A 295 -1.50 -11.03 -3.83
CA GLY A 295 -2.80 -10.87 -4.47
C GLY A 295 -2.79 -11.02 -6.00
N CYS A 296 -1.66 -11.35 -6.61
CA CYS A 296 -1.59 -11.68 -8.03
C CYS A 296 -1.51 -13.21 -8.23
N PRO A 297 -1.87 -13.74 -9.42
CA PRO A 297 -1.77 -15.18 -9.70
C PRO A 297 -0.36 -15.76 -9.51
N GLU A 298 0.67 -14.92 -9.69
CA GLU A 298 2.06 -15.31 -9.52
C GLU A 298 2.59 -15.09 -8.10
N GLN A 299 1.73 -14.91 -7.11
CA GLN A 299 2.15 -14.75 -5.72
C GLN A 299 3.05 -15.91 -5.28
N ARG A 300 4.18 -15.56 -4.65
CA ARG A 300 5.09 -16.51 -4.02
C ARG A 300 5.47 -16.05 -2.64
N THR A 301 5.65 -17.01 -1.73
CA THR A 301 6.15 -16.72 -0.38
C THR A 301 7.40 -17.58 -0.14
N VAL A 302 8.46 -16.94 0.36
CA VAL A 302 9.68 -17.62 0.81
C VAL A 302 9.92 -17.26 2.28
N VAL A 303 10.40 -18.23 3.05
CA VAL A 303 10.65 -18.12 4.49
C VAL A 303 12.07 -18.56 4.80
N GLY A 304 12.68 -17.89 5.74
CA GLY A 304 14.02 -18.17 6.26
C GLY A 304 14.25 -17.39 7.56
N ASN A 305 15.48 -17.07 7.84
CA ASN A 305 15.87 -16.22 8.96
C ASN A 305 16.83 -15.11 8.47
N MET A 306 17.27 -14.23 9.38
CA MET A 306 18.18 -13.13 9.05
C MET A 306 19.43 -13.58 8.30
N MET A 307 19.94 -14.80 8.54
CA MET A 307 21.15 -15.32 7.89
C MET A 307 20.88 -15.91 6.51
N THR A 308 19.72 -16.47 6.29
CA THR A 308 19.45 -17.32 5.10
C THR A 308 18.54 -16.66 4.06
N ILE A 309 17.71 -15.71 4.49
CA ILE A 309 16.64 -15.17 3.61
C ILE A 309 17.18 -14.49 2.35
N ALA A 310 18.38 -13.88 2.41
CA ALA A 310 18.97 -13.23 1.25
C ALA A 310 19.40 -14.26 0.18
N ASP A 311 19.99 -15.38 0.59
CA ASP A 311 20.39 -16.46 -0.31
C ASP A 311 19.17 -17.13 -0.93
N ILE A 312 18.13 -17.39 -0.11
CA ILE A 312 16.84 -17.95 -0.55
C ILE A 312 16.18 -17.02 -1.59
N ALA A 313 16.17 -15.71 -1.33
CA ALA A 313 15.58 -14.74 -2.27
C ALA A 313 16.35 -14.66 -3.60
N GLU A 314 17.67 -14.79 -3.58
CA GLU A 314 18.52 -14.84 -4.78
C GLU A 314 18.27 -16.13 -5.57
N GLU A 315 18.25 -17.30 -4.91
CA GLU A 315 17.97 -18.60 -5.51
C GLU A 315 16.61 -18.63 -6.20
N HIS A 316 15.57 -18.16 -5.51
CA HIS A 316 14.21 -18.08 -6.03
C HIS A 316 13.96 -16.88 -6.95
N LYS A 317 14.98 -16.03 -7.18
CA LYS A 317 14.89 -14.83 -8.04
C LYS A 317 13.72 -13.91 -7.66
N ILE A 318 13.54 -13.67 -6.36
CA ILE A 318 12.49 -12.80 -5.84
C ILE A 318 12.71 -11.35 -6.32
N LYS A 319 11.63 -10.71 -6.79
CA LYS A 319 11.66 -9.38 -7.40
C LYS A 319 10.56 -8.47 -6.80
N PRO A 320 10.66 -7.14 -7.00
CA PRO A 320 9.53 -6.24 -6.75
C PRO A 320 8.32 -6.57 -7.68
N PRO A 321 7.08 -6.35 -7.22
CA PRO A 321 6.70 -5.90 -5.88
C PRO A 321 6.81 -7.00 -4.84
N SER A 322 7.42 -6.71 -3.68
CA SER A 322 7.58 -7.67 -2.59
C SER A 322 7.52 -6.97 -1.24
N VAL A 323 6.99 -7.67 -0.24
CA VAL A 323 6.91 -7.24 1.16
C VAL A 323 7.75 -8.20 2.00
N ILE A 324 8.58 -7.67 2.89
CA ILE A 324 9.40 -8.44 3.83
C ILE A 324 8.77 -8.33 5.21
N VAL A 325 8.59 -9.46 5.88
CA VAL A 325 8.06 -9.55 7.25
C VAL A 325 9.14 -10.13 8.15
N VAL A 326 9.43 -9.45 9.25
CA VAL A 326 10.46 -9.83 10.21
C VAL A 326 9.85 -9.98 11.60
N GLY A 327 10.14 -11.08 12.26
CA GLY A 327 9.71 -11.36 13.63
C GLY A 327 9.10 -12.75 13.83
N GLU A 328 8.86 -13.10 15.08
CA GLU A 328 8.36 -14.43 15.50
C GLU A 328 7.01 -14.79 14.89
N VAL A 329 6.22 -13.81 14.43
CA VAL A 329 4.92 -14.06 13.78
C VAL A 329 5.04 -14.83 12.49
N VAL A 330 6.20 -14.82 11.84
CA VAL A 330 6.44 -15.60 10.61
C VAL A 330 6.16 -17.09 10.85
N ASN A 331 6.49 -17.58 12.05
CA ASN A 331 6.27 -18.96 12.44
C ASN A 331 4.97 -19.19 13.24
N ALA A 332 4.19 -18.14 13.55
CA ALA A 332 3.09 -18.24 14.48
C ALA A 332 1.99 -19.24 14.07
N LEU A 333 1.76 -19.42 12.76
CA LEU A 333 0.79 -20.39 12.23
C LEU A 333 1.45 -21.66 11.68
N HIS A 334 2.79 -21.74 11.64
CA HIS A 334 3.53 -22.87 11.08
C HIS A 334 4.06 -23.83 12.16
N LEU A 335 4.07 -23.42 13.44
CA LEU A 335 4.59 -24.24 14.55
C LEU A 335 3.83 -25.55 14.78
N GLU A 336 2.63 -25.71 14.22
CA GLU A 336 1.84 -26.95 14.32
C GLU A 336 1.99 -27.86 13.08
N ASP A 337 2.51 -27.36 11.94
CA ASP A 337 2.49 -28.03 10.65
C ASP A 337 3.77 -28.80 10.29
N GLU A 338 4.86 -28.69 11.06
CA GLU A 338 6.04 -29.57 10.87
C GLU A 338 5.71 -31.06 10.98
N LYS A 339 4.55 -31.39 11.55
CA LYS A 339 4.05 -32.77 11.66
C LYS A 339 3.15 -33.21 10.51
N SER A 340 2.62 -32.28 9.69
CA SER A 340 1.62 -32.59 8.65
C SER A 340 2.13 -32.50 7.22
N GLY A 341 3.28 -31.85 6.97
CA GLY A 341 3.84 -31.70 5.61
C GLY A 341 2.98 -30.86 4.66
N MET A 342 2.01 -30.11 5.18
CA MET A 342 1.09 -29.32 4.39
C MET A 342 1.66 -27.92 4.15
N GLN A 343 1.97 -27.58 2.89
CA GLN A 343 2.23 -26.20 2.50
C GLN A 343 0.95 -25.39 2.70
N VAL A 344 0.99 -24.34 3.53
CA VAL A 344 -0.12 -23.38 3.66
C VAL A 344 -0.20 -22.59 2.35
N SER A 345 -1.00 -23.08 1.42
CA SER A 345 -1.45 -22.29 0.27
C SER A 345 -2.30 -21.12 0.80
N GLY A 346 -2.06 -19.92 0.29
CA GLY A 346 -2.65 -18.68 0.80
C GLY A 346 -4.14 -18.78 1.10
N LEU A 347 -4.56 -18.27 2.24
CA LEU A 347 -5.94 -18.37 2.77
C LEU A 347 -7.04 -17.96 1.77
N LEU A 348 -6.75 -17.08 0.81
CA LEU A 348 -7.69 -16.68 -0.24
C LEU A 348 -7.81 -17.67 -1.40
N GLN A 349 -6.80 -18.52 -1.66
CA GLN A 349 -6.90 -19.52 -2.74
C GLN A 349 -8.00 -20.55 -2.47
N ASN A 350 -8.31 -20.82 -1.20
CA ASN A 350 -9.40 -21.70 -0.80
C ASN A 350 -10.78 -21.05 -0.92
N TYR A 351 -10.87 -19.71 -0.86
CA TYR A 351 -12.12 -18.98 -1.01
C TYR A 351 -12.57 -18.91 -2.48
N THR A 352 -11.64 -18.74 -3.41
CA THR A 352 -11.95 -18.66 -4.86
C THR A 352 -12.15 -20.02 -5.52
N ALA A 353 -11.70 -21.13 -4.91
CA ALA A 353 -11.87 -22.47 -5.43
C ALA A 353 -13.26 -23.09 -5.13
N SER A 354 -14.03 -22.50 -4.23
CA SER A 354 -15.36 -22.97 -3.78
C SER A 354 -16.53 -22.13 -4.30
N SER A 355 -16.28 -21.13 -5.13
CA SER A 355 -17.27 -20.31 -5.85
C SER A 355 -17.11 -20.47 -7.36
#